data_47900c8a4b4ec493d246cab49cad2d83
#
_entry.id   47900c8a4b4ec493d246cab49cad2d83
#
_cell.length_a   1.000
_cell.length_b   1.000
_cell.length_c   1.000
_cell.angle_alpha   90.00
_cell.angle_beta   90.00
_cell.angle_gamma   90.00
#
_symmetry.space_group_name_H-M   'P 1'
#
loop_
_entity.id
_entity.type
_entity.pdbx_description
1 polymer ?
#
loop_
_entity_poly.entity_id
_entity_poly.type
_entity_poly.pdbx_seq_one_letter_code
_entity_poly.pdbx_strand_id
1 'polypeptide(L)'
;ELLEGALYLESIMKDAAATEATFLKDCVASFRHPGAYPKAVEMAMSHKLHQLLTKYPAKGILSESDEYSTYVDRLKARFSTWYEFFPRSASQEEGRHGTFKDCEQLLPRVANMGFDTLYFPPIHPIGEVNRKGKNNTTKANNDDVGSTWGIGSEKGGHKDIHPELGSLADFKALVKLAEKHGIEIAMDFALQAAPDHPWVKEHPEWFKWRPDGTVQYAENPPKKYQDILPIYFESKDWKNLWKEMLETALYWVETCGIKVFRVDNPHTKPFYFWGWLIGEVKKKHPDVLFLSEAFTRPKVMHQLAKQGFTQSYTYFTWRNTKQELIEYMEELTKTDQRYFFRPNFWPNTPDINPWSLQGGNEAIHLQRYFLAATLSSNTGIYGPVFEQMVSDALPGKEEYLDSEKFQLRHWDWKKENKLTTLISKINKIRKEQASLQQTNNIKFLAVENDQLLAYYKYSDDRENETIMIVNLDPYYGQKGWIQLPMSDLGIHEGQQVNVTDQITGSSYIWDKEWNFVELHPALPFHLFKIKK
;
A
#
# COMPACT_ATOMS: atom_id res chain seq x y z
N GLU A 1 8.49 -28.43 35.33
CA GLU A 1 8.06 -27.08 34.87
C GLU A 1 7.17 -26.39 35.93
N LEU A 2 6.03 -26.98 36.39
CA LEU A 2 5.16 -26.35 37.39
C LEU A 2 5.89 -26.10 38.73
N LEU A 3 6.74 -27.04 39.19
CA LEU A 3 7.54 -26.86 40.41
C LEU A 3 8.60 -25.74 40.23
N GLU A 4 9.19 -25.65 39.08
CA GLU A 4 10.12 -24.57 38.72
C GLU A 4 9.37 -23.22 38.68
N GLY A 5 8.18 -23.18 38.06
CA GLY A 5 7.28 -22.04 38.11
C GLY A 5 6.92 -21.61 39.54
N ALA A 6 6.63 -22.58 40.44
CA ALA A 6 6.34 -22.29 41.85
C ALA A 6 7.51 -21.60 42.54
N LEU A 7 8.77 -22.09 42.34
CA LEU A 7 9.97 -21.48 42.88
C LEU A 7 10.20 -20.07 42.36
N TYR A 8 9.93 -19.88 41.06
CA TYR A 8 10.01 -18.55 40.43
C TYR A 8 9.02 -17.57 41.08
N LEU A 9 7.75 -17.96 41.21
CA LEU A 9 6.71 -17.13 41.82
C LEU A 9 7.03 -16.78 43.28
N GLU A 10 7.56 -17.72 44.05
CA GLU A 10 8.04 -17.47 45.43
C GLU A 10 9.14 -16.39 45.47
N SER A 11 10.03 -16.38 44.48
CA SER A 11 11.12 -15.41 44.43
C SER A 11 10.67 -13.97 44.24
N ILE A 12 9.57 -13.75 43.48
CA ILE A 12 9.03 -12.42 43.16
C ILE A 12 7.92 -11.95 44.11
N MET A 13 7.34 -12.87 44.88
CA MET A 13 6.19 -12.63 45.76
C MET A 13 6.44 -11.53 46.80
N LYS A 14 7.68 -11.40 47.28
CA LYS A 14 8.08 -10.35 48.24
C LYS A 14 8.07 -8.94 47.68
N ASP A 15 8.16 -8.81 46.36
CA ASP A 15 8.16 -7.51 45.68
C ASP A 15 6.73 -7.12 45.20
N ALA A 16 5.77 -8.04 45.28
CA ALA A 16 4.41 -7.86 44.83
C ALA A 16 3.53 -7.13 45.86
N ALA A 17 2.54 -6.35 45.38
CA ALA A 17 1.53 -5.75 46.22
C ALA A 17 0.69 -6.83 46.95
N ALA A 18 0.18 -6.55 48.16
CA ALA A 18 -0.48 -7.55 49.03
C ALA A 18 -1.61 -8.34 48.34
N THR A 19 -2.42 -7.67 47.51
CA THR A 19 -3.51 -8.32 46.76
C THR A 19 -3.01 -9.21 45.64
N GLU A 20 -1.91 -8.84 45.00
CA GLU A 20 -1.25 -9.57 43.92
C GLU A 20 -0.44 -10.75 44.47
N ALA A 21 0.24 -10.55 45.60
CA ALA A 21 0.93 -11.61 46.34
C ALA A 21 0.00 -12.74 46.77
N THR A 22 -1.24 -12.44 47.13
CA THR A 22 -2.27 -13.46 47.44
C THR A 22 -2.54 -14.35 46.22
N PHE A 23 -2.72 -13.78 45.03
CA PHE A 23 -2.92 -14.54 43.80
C PHE A 23 -1.68 -15.37 43.43
N LEU A 24 -0.50 -14.82 43.57
CA LEU A 24 0.76 -15.57 43.34
C LEU A 24 0.89 -16.75 44.30
N LYS A 25 0.49 -16.57 45.56
CA LYS A 25 0.46 -17.65 46.56
C LYS A 25 -0.51 -18.79 46.19
N ASP A 26 -1.69 -18.44 45.65
CA ASP A 26 -2.64 -19.41 45.15
C ASP A 26 -2.10 -20.19 43.95
N CYS A 27 -1.38 -19.50 43.04
CA CYS A 27 -0.69 -20.16 41.94
C CYS A 27 0.38 -21.14 42.44
N VAL A 28 1.24 -20.72 43.38
CA VAL A 28 2.28 -21.58 43.98
C VAL A 28 1.63 -22.84 44.63
N ALA A 29 0.56 -22.66 45.39
CA ALA A 29 -0.15 -23.78 46.02
C ALA A 29 -0.68 -24.76 44.96
N SER A 30 -1.31 -24.26 43.90
CA SER A 30 -1.81 -25.06 42.80
C SER A 30 -0.70 -25.79 42.05
N PHE A 31 0.44 -25.13 41.78
CA PHE A 31 1.57 -25.71 41.04
C PHE A 31 2.29 -26.81 41.81
N ARG A 32 2.27 -26.75 43.14
CA ARG A 32 2.84 -27.77 44.03
C ARG A 32 1.91 -28.92 44.32
N HIS A 33 0.61 -28.85 43.98
CA HIS A 33 -0.39 -29.86 44.30
C HIS A 33 -0.43 -30.99 43.25
N PRO A 34 -0.08 -32.22 43.55
CA PRO A 34 0.01 -33.32 42.57
C PRO A 34 -1.31 -33.66 41.87
N GLY A 35 -2.45 -33.38 42.52
CA GLY A 35 -3.80 -33.69 41.99
C GLY A 35 -4.47 -32.52 41.23
N ALA A 36 -3.82 -31.37 41.13
CA ALA A 36 -4.41 -30.16 40.56
C ALA A 36 -3.87 -29.80 39.15
N TYR A 37 -3.30 -30.77 38.43
CA TYR A 37 -2.58 -30.53 37.16
C TYR A 37 -3.38 -29.70 36.14
N PRO A 38 -4.66 -30.01 35.81
CA PRO A 38 -5.40 -29.19 34.84
C PRO A 38 -5.58 -27.75 35.30
N LYS A 39 -5.91 -27.51 36.54
CA LYS A 39 -6.08 -26.20 37.15
C LYS A 39 -4.73 -25.44 37.21
N ALA A 40 -3.66 -26.14 37.55
CA ALA A 40 -2.32 -25.56 37.57
C ALA A 40 -1.86 -25.07 36.19
N VAL A 41 -2.12 -25.84 35.13
CA VAL A 41 -1.83 -25.45 33.75
C VAL A 41 -2.69 -24.24 33.32
N GLU A 42 -3.99 -24.25 33.63
CA GLU A 42 -4.88 -23.11 33.36
C GLU A 42 -4.37 -21.82 34.03
N MET A 43 -4.00 -21.93 35.32
CA MET A 43 -3.44 -20.77 36.04
C MET A 43 -2.10 -20.34 35.47
N ALA A 44 -1.22 -21.25 35.09
CA ALA A 44 0.09 -20.95 34.50
C ALA A 44 -0.05 -20.22 33.15
N MET A 45 -1.06 -20.56 32.37
CA MET A 45 -1.36 -19.95 31.07
C MET A 45 -2.26 -18.71 31.16
N SER A 46 -2.68 -18.30 32.37
CA SER A 46 -3.62 -17.20 32.55
C SER A 46 -2.96 -15.84 32.20
N HIS A 47 -3.72 -14.98 31.54
CA HIS A 47 -3.31 -13.61 31.21
C HIS A 47 -2.95 -12.81 32.48
N LYS A 48 -3.64 -13.04 33.59
CA LYS A 48 -3.38 -12.38 34.87
C LYS A 48 -1.99 -12.73 35.41
N LEU A 49 -1.62 -14.03 35.35
CA LEU A 49 -0.26 -14.43 35.78
C LEU A 49 0.81 -13.85 34.88
N HIS A 50 0.58 -13.87 33.56
CA HIS A 50 1.51 -13.25 32.60
C HIS A 50 1.76 -11.76 32.89
N GLN A 51 0.69 -11.01 33.17
CA GLN A 51 0.82 -9.59 33.55
C GLN A 51 1.66 -9.38 34.81
N LEU A 52 1.47 -10.25 35.82
CA LEU A 52 2.24 -10.15 37.08
C LEU A 52 3.70 -10.53 36.89
N LEU A 53 4.00 -11.54 36.07
CA LEU A 53 5.39 -11.89 35.73
C LEU A 53 6.12 -10.79 34.98
N THR A 54 5.40 -10.08 34.11
CA THR A 54 5.93 -8.90 33.41
C THR A 54 6.17 -7.73 34.37
N LYS A 55 5.26 -7.53 35.32
CA LYS A 55 5.34 -6.44 36.33
C LYS A 55 6.44 -6.69 37.37
N TYR A 56 6.63 -7.94 37.79
CA TYR A 56 7.58 -8.36 38.82
C TYR A 56 8.56 -9.42 38.26
N PRO A 57 9.51 -9.01 37.39
CA PRO A 57 10.48 -9.96 36.85
C PRO A 57 11.43 -10.45 37.95
N ALA A 58 11.79 -11.74 37.95
CA ALA A 58 12.78 -12.26 38.88
C ALA A 58 14.12 -11.60 38.65
N LYS A 59 14.73 -11.10 39.72
CA LYS A 59 16.05 -10.50 39.70
C LYS A 59 17.13 -11.62 39.73
N GLY A 60 17.40 -12.20 38.58
CA GLY A 60 18.46 -13.17 38.37
C GLY A 60 19.67 -12.57 37.65
N ILE A 61 20.51 -13.42 37.06
CA ILE A 61 21.54 -12.99 36.13
C ILE A 61 20.82 -12.56 34.83
N LEU A 62 20.69 -11.25 34.66
CA LEU A 62 20.06 -10.66 33.46
C LEU A 62 21.18 -10.21 32.53
N SER A 63 21.01 -10.47 31.25
CA SER A 63 21.70 -9.76 30.20
C SER A 63 20.75 -8.72 29.60
N GLU A 64 21.21 -7.49 29.48
CA GLU A 64 20.45 -6.43 28.84
C GLU A 64 20.89 -6.32 27.38
N SER A 65 19.92 -6.22 26.48
CA SER A 65 20.19 -5.83 25.09
C SER A 65 20.31 -4.31 25.02
N ASP A 66 20.86 -3.84 23.90
CA ASP A 66 20.75 -2.42 23.57
C ASP A 66 19.27 -2.00 23.48
N GLU A 67 19.00 -0.74 23.73
CA GLU A 67 17.66 -0.15 23.54
C GLU A 67 17.38 0.01 22.06
N TYR A 68 16.31 -0.61 21.58
CA TYR A 68 15.86 -0.51 20.19
C TYR A 68 14.58 0.31 20.11
N SER A 69 14.66 1.47 19.46
CA SER A 69 13.50 2.30 19.20
C SER A 69 12.61 1.68 18.11
N THR A 70 11.31 1.59 18.37
CA THR A 70 10.31 1.07 17.42
C THR A 70 9.24 2.10 17.17
N TYR A 71 8.91 2.32 15.90
CA TYR A 71 7.77 3.15 15.51
C TYR A 71 6.51 2.28 15.42
N VAL A 72 5.47 2.67 16.15
CA VAL A 72 4.13 2.10 15.99
C VAL A 72 3.37 2.96 14.99
N ASP A 73 3.28 2.47 13.76
CA ASP A 73 2.56 3.17 12.72
C ASP A 73 1.04 3.16 12.97
N ARG A 74 0.35 4.20 12.53
CA ARG A 74 -1.11 4.27 12.56
C ARG A 74 -1.75 3.20 11.66
N LEU A 75 -3.03 2.89 11.91
CA LEU A 75 -3.75 1.81 11.24
C LEU A 75 -3.72 1.90 9.71
N LYS A 76 -3.72 3.10 9.14
CA LYS A 76 -3.63 3.34 7.68
C LYS A 76 -2.34 2.77 7.05
N ALA A 77 -1.28 2.59 7.81
CA ALA A 77 -0.07 1.90 7.32
C ALA A 77 -0.34 0.44 6.94
N ARG A 78 -1.26 -0.22 7.67
CA ARG A 78 -1.62 -1.63 7.48
C ARG A 78 -2.79 -1.82 6.54
N PHE A 79 -3.75 -0.89 6.52
CA PHE A 79 -4.97 -0.98 5.73
C PHE A 79 -5.27 0.36 5.08
N SER A 80 -5.23 0.41 3.74
CA SER A 80 -5.51 1.61 2.95
C SER A 80 -5.99 1.26 1.54
N THR A 81 -6.73 2.19 0.94
CA THR A 81 -7.31 2.02 -0.39
C THR A 81 -7.09 3.31 -1.18
N TRP A 82 -6.23 3.23 -2.20
CA TRP A 82 -5.68 4.37 -2.92
C TRP A 82 -6.35 4.57 -4.28
N TYR A 83 -6.61 5.83 -4.60
CA TYR A 83 -7.04 6.28 -5.91
C TYR A 83 -6.06 7.33 -6.44
N GLU A 84 -5.52 7.13 -7.63
CA GLU A 84 -4.60 8.06 -8.26
C GLU A 84 -5.26 8.75 -9.45
N PHE A 85 -5.12 10.07 -9.56
CA PHE A 85 -5.39 10.80 -10.78
C PHE A 85 -4.58 12.10 -10.87
N PHE A 86 -4.42 12.61 -12.10
CA PHE A 86 -3.72 13.86 -12.33
C PHE A 86 -4.66 15.04 -12.12
N PRO A 87 -4.39 15.97 -11.18
CA PRO A 87 -5.22 17.15 -10.96
C PRO A 87 -5.47 17.96 -12.23
N ARG A 88 -4.49 18.02 -13.13
CA ARG A 88 -4.60 18.73 -14.40
C ARG A 88 -5.68 18.18 -15.35
N SER A 89 -6.11 16.93 -15.18
CA SER A 89 -7.20 16.30 -15.95
C SER A 89 -8.50 16.18 -15.16
N ALA A 90 -8.64 16.89 -14.03
CA ALA A 90 -9.85 16.90 -13.23
C ALA A 90 -10.99 17.72 -13.85
N SER A 91 -10.70 18.54 -14.87
CA SER A 91 -11.70 19.36 -15.56
C SER A 91 -12.79 18.52 -16.22
N GLN A 92 -14.03 18.98 -16.11
CA GLN A 92 -15.16 18.42 -16.87
C GLN A 92 -15.30 19.06 -18.27
N GLU A 93 -14.49 20.07 -18.58
CA GLU A 93 -14.44 20.74 -19.88
C GLU A 93 -13.25 20.19 -20.68
N GLU A 94 -13.54 19.70 -21.88
CA GLU A 94 -12.49 19.16 -22.76
C GLU A 94 -11.47 20.23 -23.14
N GLY A 95 -10.17 19.87 -23.05
CA GLY A 95 -9.04 20.74 -23.37
C GLY A 95 -8.70 21.79 -22.30
N ARG A 96 -9.51 21.95 -21.26
CA ARG A 96 -9.21 22.86 -20.15
C ARG A 96 -8.34 22.16 -19.11
N HIS A 97 -7.23 22.82 -18.70
CA HIS A 97 -6.44 22.37 -17.59
C HIS A 97 -7.26 22.32 -16.28
N GLY A 98 -7.24 21.20 -15.58
CA GLY A 98 -7.90 21.04 -14.30
C GLY A 98 -7.25 21.84 -13.20
N THR A 99 -8.02 22.18 -12.17
CA THR A 99 -7.62 22.94 -10.98
C THR A 99 -7.92 22.18 -9.70
N PHE A 100 -7.40 22.63 -8.56
CA PHE A 100 -7.78 22.07 -7.26
C PHE A 100 -9.29 22.22 -6.98
N LYS A 101 -9.93 23.25 -7.53
CA LYS A 101 -11.38 23.42 -7.44
C LYS A 101 -12.14 22.34 -8.21
N ASP A 102 -11.61 21.89 -9.36
CA ASP A 102 -12.16 20.76 -10.08
C ASP A 102 -11.97 19.45 -9.26
N CYS A 103 -10.81 19.29 -8.62
CA CYS A 103 -10.55 18.14 -7.75
C CYS A 103 -11.51 18.09 -6.56
N GLU A 104 -11.87 19.24 -5.94
CA GLU A 104 -12.85 19.31 -4.86
C GLU A 104 -14.19 18.67 -5.26
N GLN A 105 -14.63 18.87 -6.51
CA GLN A 105 -15.88 18.32 -7.02
C GLN A 105 -15.85 16.78 -7.19
N LEU A 106 -14.68 16.19 -7.30
CA LEU A 106 -14.49 14.74 -7.46
C LEU A 106 -14.41 13.98 -6.13
N LEU A 107 -14.15 14.67 -5.01
CA LEU A 107 -13.99 14.04 -3.70
C LEU A 107 -15.18 13.17 -3.27
N PRO A 108 -16.46 13.61 -3.44
CA PRO A 108 -17.60 12.77 -3.10
C PRO A 108 -17.64 11.47 -3.87
N ARG A 109 -17.27 11.49 -5.16
CA ARG A 109 -17.20 10.30 -6.01
C ARG A 109 -16.15 9.31 -5.51
N VAL A 110 -14.92 9.79 -5.27
CA VAL A 110 -13.81 8.98 -4.77
C VAL A 110 -14.15 8.37 -3.40
N ALA A 111 -14.76 9.14 -2.49
CA ALA A 111 -15.23 8.67 -1.19
C ALA A 111 -16.32 7.59 -1.31
N ASN A 112 -17.32 7.81 -2.19
CA ASN A 112 -18.41 6.87 -2.43
C ASN A 112 -17.93 5.55 -3.03
N MET A 113 -16.86 5.57 -3.83
CA MET A 113 -16.18 4.37 -4.31
C MET A 113 -15.38 3.66 -3.20
N GLY A 114 -15.32 4.22 -1.98
CA GLY A 114 -14.70 3.60 -0.82
C GLY A 114 -13.19 3.79 -0.69
N PHE A 115 -12.59 4.67 -1.50
CA PHE A 115 -11.19 5.04 -1.36
C PHE A 115 -10.98 5.97 -0.16
N ASP A 116 -9.85 5.85 0.51
CA ASP A 116 -9.50 6.62 1.70
C ASP A 116 -8.18 7.40 1.55
N THR A 117 -7.49 7.20 0.45
CA THR A 117 -6.25 7.89 0.10
C THR A 117 -6.32 8.32 -1.36
N LEU A 118 -6.20 9.63 -1.59
CA LEU A 118 -6.18 10.19 -2.94
C LEU A 118 -4.77 10.66 -3.26
N TYR A 119 -4.12 9.98 -4.18
CA TYR A 119 -2.75 10.28 -4.59
C TYR A 119 -2.73 11.17 -5.83
N PHE A 120 -1.96 12.25 -5.73
CA PHE A 120 -1.66 13.17 -6.82
C PHE A 120 -0.21 13.01 -7.28
N PRO A 121 0.04 12.76 -8.59
CA PRO A 121 1.33 13.04 -9.20
C PRO A 121 1.82 14.47 -8.89
N PRO A 122 3.10 14.80 -9.11
CA PRO A 122 3.65 16.07 -8.69
C PRO A 122 2.80 17.28 -9.10
N ILE A 123 2.54 18.17 -8.15
CA ILE A 123 1.71 19.38 -8.32
C ILE A 123 2.55 20.65 -8.49
N HIS A 124 3.85 20.48 -8.65
CA HIS A 124 4.85 21.57 -8.73
C HIS A 124 4.93 22.18 -10.13
N PRO A 125 5.52 23.38 -10.28
CA PRO A 125 5.84 23.94 -11.59
C PRO A 125 6.65 22.96 -12.42
N ILE A 126 6.33 22.88 -13.70
CA ILE A 126 6.96 21.96 -14.67
C ILE A 126 8.02 22.73 -15.46
N GLY A 127 9.19 22.13 -15.67
CA GLY A 127 10.28 22.68 -16.44
C GLY A 127 9.91 22.97 -17.90
N GLU A 128 10.54 23.97 -18.47
CA GLU A 128 10.37 24.37 -19.87
C GLU A 128 11.53 23.89 -20.73
N VAL A 129 12.73 23.76 -20.16
CA VAL A 129 13.90 23.24 -20.83
C VAL A 129 13.81 21.73 -21.02
N ASN A 130 13.95 21.27 -22.25
CA ASN A 130 13.80 19.86 -22.65
C ASN A 130 12.43 19.26 -22.31
N ARG A 131 11.40 20.09 -22.19
CA ARG A 131 10.03 19.67 -21.91
C ARG A 131 9.61 18.55 -22.85
N LYS A 132 8.95 17.55 -22.32
CA LYS A 132 8.41 16.42 -23.08
C LYS A 132 7.11 16.78 -23.76
N GLY A 133 6.99 16.37 -25.02
CA GLY A 133 5.72 16.39 -25.73
C GLY A 133 4.96 15.07 -25.58
N LYS A 134 3.79 14.97 -26.24
CA LYS A 134 2.91 13.80 -26.24
C LYS A 134 3.70 12.51 -26.49
N ASN A 135 3.31 11.43 -25.80
CA ASN A 135 3.95 10.11 -25.92
C ASN A 135 5.48 10.14 -25.68
N ASN A 136 5.95 10.99 -24.76
CA ASN A 136 7.35 11.13 -24.38
C ASN A 136 8.28 11.61 -25.51
N THR A 137 7.77 12.37 -26.47
CA THR A 137 8.62 12.98 -27.51
C THR A 137 9.58 14.00 -26.89
N THR A 138 10.75 14.15 -27.51
CA THR A 138 11.82 15.06 -27.01
C THR A 138 11.64 16.52 -27.46
N LYS A 139 10.63 16.78 -28.28
CA LYS A 139 10.26 18.14 -28.72
C LYS A 139 8.80 18.39 -28.35
N ALA A 140 8.60 19.29 -27.41
CA ALA A 140 7.27 19.76 -27.04
C ALA A 140 6.80 20.84 -28.03
N ASN A 141 5.49 20.84 -28.31
CA ASN A 141 4.82 21.97 -28.94
C ASN A 141 4.47 23.01 -27.87
N ASN A 142 4.04 24.20 -28.29
CA ASN A 142 3.73 25.29 -27.36
C ASN A 142 2.57 24.99 -26.39
N ASP A 143 1.68 24.08 -26.77
CA ASP A 143 0.52 23.62 -26.01
C ASP A 143 0.75 22.32 -25.23
N ASP A 144 1.94 21.73 -25.32
CA ASP A 144 2.27 20.54 -24.57
C ASP A 144 2.55 20.87 -23.09
N VAL A 145 1.82 20.21 -22.21
CA VAL A 145 1.90 20.44 -20.75
C VAL A 145 3.15 19.87 -20.08
N GLY A 146 3.88 19.00 -20.75
CA GLY A 146 5.07 18.33 -20.21
C GLY A 146 4.76 17.25 -19.17
N SER A 147 5.82 16.65 -18.64
CA SER A 147 5.74 15.67 -17.55
C SER A 147 5.69 16.36 -16.19
N THR A 148 4.77 15.96 -15.32
CA THR A 148 4.69 16.49 -13.94
C THR A 148 5.93 16.15 -13.11
N TRP A 149 6.69 15.11 -13.48
CA TRP A 149 7.95 14.72 -12.83
C TRP A 149 9.17 15.54 -13.27
N GLY A 150 9.04 16.34 -14.32
CA GLY A 150 10.04 17.37 -14.69
C GLY A 150 9.85 18.62 -13.82
N ILE A 151 10.18 18.52 -12.51
CA ILE A 151 9.84 19.52 -11.50
C ILE A 151 10.76 20.73 -11.58
N GLY A 152 10.15 21.90 -11.56
CA GLY A 152 10.80 23.20 -11.38
C GLY A 152 11.01 23.99 -12.67
N SER A 153 10.80 25.29 -12.57
CA SER A 153 11.01 26.30 -13.61
C SER A 153 11.22 27.66 -12.96
N GLU A 154 11.27 28.74 -13.73
CA GLU A 154 11.27 30.11 -13.18
C GLU A 154 10.05 30.41 -12.29
N LYS A 155 8.98 29.59 -12.39
CA LYS A 155 7.76 29.72 -11.58
C LYS A 155 7.87 29.08 -10.19
N GLY A 156 8.98 28.42 -9.87
CA GLY A 156 9.24 27.80 -8.59
C GLY A 156 9.72 26.35 -8.66
N GLY A 157 9.85 25.72 -7.49
CA GLY A 157 10.37 24.37 -7.31
C GLY A 157 9.46 23.48 -6.44
N HIS A 158 10.09 22.66 -5.60
CA HIS A 158 9.41 21.62 -4.81
C HIS A 158 8.52 22.15 -3.66
N LYS A 159 8.59 23.42 -3.31
CA LYS A 159 7.73 24.08 -2.32
C LYS A 159 6.64 24.94 -2.96
N ASP A 160 6.55 24.95 -4.30
CA ASP A 160 5.61 25.76 -5.06
C ASP A 160 4.56 24.89 -5.77
N ILE A 161 3.46 25.52 -6.13
CA ILE A 161 2.34 24.90 -6.84
C ILE A 161 2.34 25.37 -8.29
N HIS A 162 2.08 24.44 -9.21
CA HIS A 162 1.88 24.76 -10.62
C HIS A 162 0.76 25.80 -10.78
N PRO A 163 1.03 26.97 -11.42
CA PRO A 163 0.07 28.08 -11.43
C PRO A 163 -1.32 27.72 -11.98
N GLU A 164 -1.40 26.83 -12.97
CA GLU A 164 -2.68 26.43 -13.56
C GLU A 164 -3.51 25.53 -12.64
N LEU A 165 -2.93 24.91 -11.59
CA LEU A 165 -3.66 24.15 -10.60
C LEU A 165 -4.38 25.04 -9.57
N GLY A 166 -3.88 26.26 -9.36
CA GLY A 166 -4.37 27.21 -8.37
C GLY A 166 -3.30 27.64 -7.38
N SER A 167 -3.73 28.15 -6.25
CA SER A 167 -2.88 28.69 -5.19
C SER A 167 -2.63 27.68 -4.05
N LEU A 168 -1.66 28.00 -3.17
CA LEU A 168 -1.46 27.26 -1.92
C LEU A 168 -2.72 27.25 -1.04
N ALA A 169 -3.50 28.35 -1.05
CA ALA A 169 -4.76 28.43 -0.32
C ALA A 169 -5.81 27.46 -0.87
N ASP A 170 -5.87 27.30 -2.20
CA ASP A 170 -6.78 26.34 -2.85
C ASP A 170 -6.37 24.91 -2.50
N PHE A 171 -5.06 24.59 -2.52
CA PHE A 171 -4.59 23.26 -2.12
C PHE A 171 -4.90 22.94 -0.66
N LYS A 172 -4.69 23.91 0.27
CA LYS A 172 -5.09 23.74 1.68
C LYS A 172 -6.59 23.51 1.84
N ALA A 173 -7.41 24.20 1.06
CA ALA A 173 -8.86 24.02 1.07
C ALA A 173 -9.25 22.62 0.60
N LEU A 174 -8.63 22.13 -0.49
CA LEU A 174 -8.81 20.79 -1.00
C LEU A 174 -8.44 19.72 0.04
N VAL A 175 -7.27 19.83 0.70
CA VAL A 175 -6.84 18.89 1.74
C VAL A 175 -7.86 18.82 2.88
N LYS A 176 -8.32 19.99 3.39
CA LYS A 176 -9.34 20.03 4.45
C LYS A 176 -10.69 19.47 4.01
N LEU A 177 -11.05 19.66 2.74
CA LEU A 177 -12.29 19.09 2.21
C LEU A 177 -12.18 17.58 2.04
N ALA A 178 -11.04 17.07 1.59
CA ALA A 178 -10.77 15.65 1.49
C ALA A 178 -10.89 14.95 2.86
N GLU A 179 -10.33 15.55 3.92
CA GLU A 179 -10.46 15.04 5.29
C GLU A 179 -11.93 14.91 5.73
N LYS A 180 -12.79 15.86 5.37
CA LYS A 180 -14.24 15.77 5.66
C LYS A 180 -14.93 14.61 4.96
N HIS A 181 -14.39 14.17 3.83
CA HIS A 181 -14.85 12.99 3.11
C HIS A 181 -14.16 11.69 3.55
N GLY A 182 -13.32 11.73 4.59
CA GLY A 182 -12.56 10.58 5.07
C GLY A 182 -11.39 10.18 4.15
N ILE A 183 -10.94 11.11 3.30
CA ILE A 183 -9.85 10.92 2.35
C ILE A 183 -8.63 11.71 2.82
N GLU A 184 -7.46 11.09 2.81
CA GLU A 184 -6.18 11.78 2.95
C GLU A 184 -5.54 12.01 1.59
N ILE A 185 -5.02 13.20 1.37
CA ILE A 185 -4.23 13.49 0.17
C ILE A 185 -2.82 12.91 0.34
N ALA A 186 -2.41 12.08 -0.60
CA ALA A 186 -1.03 11.64 -0.75
C ALA A 186 -0.35 12.48 -1.84
N MET A 187 0.83 13.01 -1.52
CA MET A 187 1.64 13.76 -2.47
C MET A 187 2.78 12.91 -3.03
N ASP A 188 3.10 13.15 -4.30
CA ASP A 188 4.35 12.65 -4.87
C ASP A 188 5.56 13.38 -4.26
N PHE A 189 6.59 12.62 -3.89
CA PHE A 189 7.85 13.14 -3.39
C PHE A 189 8.97 12.67 -4.32
N ALA A 190 9.11 13.40 -5.45
CA ALA A 190 10.07 13.12 -6.48
C ALA A 190 11.31 14.05 -6.33
N LEU A 191 12.38 13.53 -5.78
CA LEU A 191 13.61 14.27 -5.54
C LEU A 191 14.51 14.28 -6.79
N GLN A 192 14.13 15.12 -7.73
CA GLN A 192 14.79 15.36 -9.01
C GLN A 192 14.41 16.75 -9.52
N ALA A 193 15.13 17.31 -10.47
CA ALA A 193 14.94 18.67 -10.93
C ALA A 193 14.87 18.75 -12.47
N ALA A 194 14.02 19.62 -12.99
CA ALA A 194 14.14 20.03 -14.39
C ALA A 194 15.43 20.86 -14.60
N PRO A 195 15.94 20.97 -15.83
CA PRO A 195 17.15 21.75 -16.09
C PRO A 195 17.05 23.23 -15.71
N ASP A 196 15.86 23.78 -15.69
CA ASP A 196 15.54 25.18 -15.31
C ASP A 196 14.98 25.30 -13.88
N HIS A 197 15.09 24.26 -13.04
CA HIS A 197 14.76 24.34 -11.63
C HIS A 197 15.63 25.38 -10.91
N PRO A 198 15.11 26.19 -9.98
CA PRO A 198 15.90 27.18 -9.21
C PRO A 198 17.20 26.61 -8.62
N TRP A 199 17.17 25.40 -8.07
CA TRP A 199 18.36 24.74 -7.51
C TRP A 199 19.53 24.56 -8.48
N VAL A 200 19.26 24.40 -9.78
CA VAL A 200 20.33 24.23 -10.79
C VAL A 200 21.21 25.47 -10.87
N LYS A 201 20.60 26.65 -10.68
CA LYS A 201 21.29 27.96 -10.70
C LYS A 201 21.82 28.36 -9.32
N GLU A 202 21.02 28.10 -8.26
CA GLU A 202 21.33 28.52 -6.88
C GLU A 202 22.32 27.59 -6.20
N HIS A 203 22.27 26.30 -6.52
CA HIS A 203 23.06 25.23 -5.92
C HIS A 203 23.64 24.27 -6.98
N PRO A 204 24.47 24.77 -7.91
CA PRO A 204 25.02 23.93 -8.97
C PRO A 204 25.82 22.74 -8.43
N GLU A 205 26.40 22.84 -7.23
CA GLU A 205 27.11 21.76 -6.53
C GLU A 205 26.20 20.56 -6.16
N TRP A 206 24.90 20.69 -6.18
CA TRP A 206 23.95 19.60 -5.97
C TRP A 206 23.74 18.72 -7.20
N PHE A 207 24.41 19.05 -8.32
CA PHE A 207 24.35 18.31 -9.57
C PHE A 207 25.74 17.84 -10.00
N LYS A 208 25.80 16.69 -10.67
CA LYS A 208 27.06 16.12 -11.14
C LYS A 208 27.37 16.59 -12.57
N TRP A 209 28.10 17.69 -12.66
CA TRP A 209 28.48 18.29 -13.92
C TRP A 209 29.58 17.51 -14.63
N ARG A 210 29.46 17.39 -15.95
CA ARG A 210 30.47 16.84 -16.84
C ARG A 210 31.47 17.94 -17.25
N PRO A 211 32.65 17.55 -17.78
CA PRO A 211 33.62 18.52 -18.28
C PRO A 211 33.10 19.41 -19.42
N ASP A 212 32.08 18.97 -20.16
CA ASP A 212 31.42 19.74 -21.22
C ASP A 212 30.38 20.74 -20.71
N GLY A 213 30.22 20.87 -19.41
CA GLY A 213 29.25 21.78 -18.78
C GLY A 213 27.81 21.25 -18.78
N THR A 214 27.58 19.96 -19.05
CA THR A 214 26.26 19.34 -19.00
C THR A 214 26.09 18.44 -17.77
N VAL A 215 24.87 18.19 -17.39
CA VAL A 215 24.48 17.13 -16.42
C VAL A 215 23.80 16.00 -17.19
N GLN A 216 24.19 14.76 -16.93
CA GLN A 216 23.49 13.62 -17.52
C GLN A 216 22.05 13.58 -17.02
N TYR A 217 21.10 13.58 -17.92
CA TYR A 217 19.69 13.40 -17.59
C TYR A 217 19.42 12.00 -17.00
N ALA A 218 18.29 11.87 -16.29
CA ALA A 218 17.87 10.60 -15.69
C ALA A 218 17.53 9.55 -16.75
N GLU A 219 17.97 8.32 -16.53
CA GLU A 219 17.67 7.17 -17.38
C GLU A 219 17.22 5.96 -16.53
N ASN A 220 16.27 5.21 -17.08
CA ASN A 220 15.95 3.86 -16.67
C ASN A 220 15.74 3.02 -17.93
N PRO A 221 16.83 2.49 -18.52
CA PRO A 221 16.80 1.89 -19.85
C PRO A 221 15.67 0.86 -20.02
N PRO A 222 14.91 0.93 -21.14
CA PRO A 222 15.17 1.77 -22.31
C PRO A 222 14.63 3.22 -22.21
N LYS A 223 14.00 3.61 -21.08
CA LYS A 223 13.40 4.93 -20.87
C LYS A 223 14.48 5.99 -20.62
N LYS A 224 14.30 7.18 -21.25
CA LYS A 224 15.15 8.36 -21.09
C LYS A 224 14.31 9.57 -20.72
N TYR A 225 14.77 10.31 -19.72
CA TYR A 225 14.06 11.45 -19.13
C TYR A 225 14.91 12.72 -19.30
N GLN A 226 14.96 13.25 -20.54
CA GLN A 226 15.81 14.39 -20.89
C GLN A 226 15.40 15.69 -20.19
N ASP A 227 14.18 15.74 -19.67
CA ASP A 227 13.59 16.80 -18.87
C ASP A 227 13.91 16.70 -17.37
N ILE A 228 14.72 15.71 -16.95
CA ILE A 228 15.03 15.45 -15.55
C ILE A 228 16.54 15.35 -15.33
N LEU A 229 17.06 16.15 -14.42
CA LEU A 229 18.42 16.07 -13.89
C LEU A 229 18.41 15.36 -12.53
N PRO A 230 19.17 14.27 -12.37
CA PRO A 230 19.36 13.63 -11.08
C PRO A 230 20.08 14.54 -10.08
N ILE A 231 19.61 14.59 -8.85
CA ILE A 231 20.28 15.28 -7.75
C ILE A 231 21.42 14.40 -7.24
N TYR A 232 22.57 15.00 -6.95
CA TYR A 232 23.76 14.32 -6.45
C TYR A 232 23.81 14.35 -4.92
N PHE A 233 23.23 13.35 -4.26
CA PHE A 233 23.07 13.27 -2.81
C PHE A 233 24.38 13.14 -2.02
N GLU A 234 25.49 12.84 -2.68
CA GLU A 234 26.83 12.71 -2.11
C GLU A 234 27.74 13.87 -2.54
N SER A 235 27.13 15.02 -2.88
CA SER A 235 27.86 16.24 -3.23
C SER A 235 28.69 16.74 -2.05
N LYS A 236 29.63 17.66 -2.30
CA LYS A 236 30.40 18.30 -1.21
C LYS A 236 29.51 19.04 -0.23
N ASP A 237 28.35 19.52 -0.69
CA ASP A 237 27.36 20.23 0.12
C ASP A 237 26.17 19.33 0.54
N TRP A 238 26.39 18.03 0.65
CA TRP A 238 25.32 17.07 0.95
C TRP A 238 24.52 17.39 2.22
N LYS A 239 25.13 18.04 3.23
CA LYS A 239 24.42 18.39 4.48
C LYS A 239 23.32 19.41 4.27
N ASN A 240 23.61 20.48 3.50
CA ASN A 240 22.60 21.49 3.14
C ASN A 240 21.56 20.91 2.18
N LEU A 241 21.99 20.12 1.19
CA LEU A 241 21.09 19.41 0.30
C LEU A 241 20.09 18.54 1.09
N TRP A 242 20.57 17.69 2.00
CA TRP A 242 19.70 16.81 2.78
C TRP A 242 18.75 17.60 3.67
N LYS A 243 19.25 18.69 4.28
CA LYS A 243 18.43 19.60 5.07
C LYS A 243 17.30 20.20 4.22
N GLU A 244 17.59 20.66 2.99
CA GLU A 244 16.58 21.19 2.08
C GLU A 244 15.53 20.13 1.72
N MET A 245 15.93 18.88 1.49
CA MET A 245 14.99 17.78 1.22
C MET A 245 14.06 17.53 2.43
N LEU A 246 14.63 17.55 3.65
CA LEU A 246 13.85 17.42 4.88
C LEU A 246 12.89 18.61 5.07
N GLU A 247 13.37 19.83 4.86
CA GLU A 247 12.56 21.05 4.95
C GLU A 247 11.43 21.05 3.92
N THR A 248 11.68 20.50 2.72
CA THR A 248 10.64 20.31 1.70
C THR A 248 9.54 19.34 2.18
N ALA A 249 9.91 18.21 2.74
CA ALA A 249 8.92 17.27 3.29
C ALA A 249 8.13 17.90 4.46
N LEU A 250 8.83 18.51 5.41
CA LEU A 250 8.21 19.17 6.56
C LEU A 250 7.33 20.36 6.15
N TYR A 251 7.70 21.11 5.13
CA TYR A 251 6.88 22.21 4.60
C TYR A 251 5.48 21.71 4.20
N TRP A 252 5.36 20.63 3.46
CA TRP A 252 4.06 20.08 3.06
C TRP A 252 3.29 19.48 4.24
N VAL A 253 3.98 18.84 5.18
CA VAL A 253 3.35 18.31 6.40
C VAL A 253 2.81 19.47 7.27
N GLU A 254 3.65 20.43 7.59
CA GLU A 254 3.33 21.49 8.55
C GLU A 254 2.44 22.60 7.95
N THR A 255 2.61 22.88 6.65
CA THR A 255 1.87 23.96 5.97
C THR A 255 0.52 23.50 5.44
N CYS A 256 0.43 22.26 4.91
CA CYS A 256 -0.75 21.74 4.24
C CYS A 256 -1.42 20.57 4.95
N GLY A 257 -0.82 20.01 6.00
CA GLY A 257 -1.35 18.84 6.71
C GLY A 257 -1.18 17.52 5.95
N ILE A 258 -0.21 17.44 5.03
CA ILE A 258 0.07 16.20 4.30
C ILE A 258 0.63 15.16 5.25
N LYS A 259 0.04 13.96 5.23
CA LYS A 259 0.43 12.82 6.08
C LYS A 259 0.89 11.61 5.30
N VAL A 260 0.86 11.67 3.98
CA VAL A 260 1.20 10.56 3.12
C VAL A 260 2.04 11.05 1.94
N PHE A 261 3.20 10.43 1.74
CA PHE A 261 4.04 10.65 0.58
C PHE A 261 4.16 9.36 -0.25
N ARG A 262 3.97 9.46 -1.54
CA ARG A 262 4.44 8.46 -2.50
C ARG A 262 5.79 8.91 -3.02
N VAL A 263 6.81 8.11 -2.80
CA VAL A 263 8.19 8.50 -3.12
C VAL A 263 8.60 7.89 -4.45
N ASP A 264 8.91 8.78 -5.39
CA ASP A 264 9.32 8.42 -6.74
C ASP A 264 10.76 7.88 -6.78
N ASN A 265 10.95 6.70 -7.35
CA ASN A 265 12.25 6.07 -7.59
C ASN A 265 13.25 6.20 -6.41
N PRO A 266 12.90 5.82 -5.17
CA PRO A 266 13.80 5.97 -4.01
C PRO A 266 15.08 5.13 -4.13
N HIS A 267 15.08 4.07 -4.93
CA HIS A 267 16.24 3.21 -5.16
C HIS A 267 17.39 3.89 -5.93
N THR A 268 17.13 5.06 -6.51
CA THR A 268 18.15 5.88 -7.21
C THR A 268 18.88 6.86 -6.27
N LYS A 269 18.53 6.86 -4.98
CA LYS A 269 19.12 7.71 -3.94
C LYS A 269 19.77 6.82 -2.86
N PRO A 270 20.73 7.33 -2.06
CA PRO A 270 21.37 6.55 -1.01
C PRO A 270 20.37 6.04 0.05
N PHE A 271 20.47 4.78 0.45
CA PHE A 271 19.55 4.21 1.45
C PHE A 271 19.61 4.93 2.79
N TYR A 272 20.81 5.27 3.27
CA TYR A 272 21.00 5.97 4.54
C TYR A 272 20.41 7.38 4.54
N PHE A 273 20.30 8.05 3.37
CA PHE A 273 19.54 9.28 3.24
C PHE A 273 18.06 9.07 3.61
N TRP A 274 17.43 8.00 3.10
CA TRP A 274 16.04 7.71 3.41
C TRP A 274 15.83 7.37 4.88
N GLY A 275 16.71 6.54 5.47
CA GLY A 275 16.64 6.21 6.89
C GLY A 275 16.72 7.45 7.77
N TRP A 276 17.61 8.38 7.42
CA TRP A 276 17.73 9.66 8.11
C TRP A 276 16.50 10.55 7.89
N LEU A 277 16.08 10.81 6.64
CA LEU A 277 14.97 11.71 6.33
C LEU A 277 13.66 11.22 6.96
N ILE A 278 13.31 9.95 6.77
CA ILE A 278 12.10 9.35 7.36
C ILE A 278 12.16 9.44 8.90
N GLY A 279 13.32 9.13 9.48
CA GLY A 279 13.54 9.24 10.92
C GLY A 279 13.33 10.66 11.44
N GLU A 280 13.91 11.67 10.78
CA GLU A 280 13.75 13.08 11.19
C GLU A 280 12.30 13.58 11.04
N VAL A 281 11.60 13.19 9.96
CA VAL A 281 10.17 13.51 9.80
C VAL A 281 9.36 12.84 10.91
N LYS A 282 9.56 11.54 11.16
CA LYS A 282 8.78 10.78 12.16
C LYS A 282 9.07 11.20 13.62
N LYS A 283 10.22 11.76 13.93
CA LYS A 283 10.48 12.38 15.25
C LYS A 283 9.51 13.50 15.57
N LYS A 284 9.11 14.29 14.55
CA LYS A 284 8.17 15.41 14.71
C LYS A 284 6.73 14.99 14.41
N HIS A 285 6.55 14.18 13.41
CA HIS A 285 5.26 13.78 12.85
C HIS A 285 5.20 12.25 12.67
N PRO A 286 5.01 11.47 13.75
CA PRO A 286 5.07 10.00 13.72
C PRO A 286 3.96 9.36 12.88
N ASP A 287 2.90 10.10 12.57
CA ASP A 287 1.76 9.68 11.77
C ASP A 287 1.98 9.81 10.24
N VAL A 288 3.10 10.37 9.79
CA VAL A 288 3.44 10.47 8.37
C VAL A 288 3.84 9.11 7.80
N LEU A 289 3.26 8.76 6.65
CA LEU A 289 3.52 7.51 5.93
C LEU A 289 4.28 7.77 4.63
N PHE A 290 5.15 6.82 4.27
CA PHE A 290 5.94 6.86 3.03
C PHE A 290 5.70 5.57 2.23
N LEU A 291 5.19 5.71 1.01
CA LEU A 291 5.03 4.62 0.04
C LEU A 291 6.21 4.65 -0.94
N SER A 292 7.00 3.58 -0.98
CA SER A 292 8.16 3.42 -1.87
C SER A 292 7.73 2.95 -3.27
N GLU A 293 8.01 3.73 -4.30
CA GLU A 293 7.89 3.29 -5.68
C GLU A 293 9.27 2.88 -6.21
N ALA A 294 9.56 1.58 -6.12
CA ALA A 294 10.86 1.04 -6.48
C ALA A 294 10.72 -0.32 -7.17
N PHE A 295 10.38 -0.32 -8.46
CA PHE A 295 10.31 -1.54 -9.27
C PHE A 295 11.74 -1.98 -9.65
N THR A 296 12.43 -2.61 -8.72
CA THR A 296 13.82 -3.03 -8.84
C THR A 296 14.03 -4.41 -8.24
N ARG A 297 15.27 -4.85 -8.06
CA ARG A 297 15.58 -6.18 -7.48
C ARG A 297 15.05 -6.32 -6.05
N PRO A 298 14.56 -7.50 -5.64
CA PRO A 298 13.96 -7.72 -4.32
C PRO A 298 14.82 -7.20 -3.16
N LYS A 299 16.13 -7.47 -3.15
CA LYS A 299 17.04 -7.00 -2.09
C LYS A 299 17.07 -5.48 -1.93
N VAL A 300 16.94 -4.73 -3.02
CA VAL A 300 16.90 -3.26 -3.00
C VAL A 300 15.58 -2.77 -2.41
N MET A 301 14.46 -3.37 -2.82
CA MET A 301 13.13 -3.07 -2.26
C MET A 301 13.06 -3.37 -0.76
N HIS A 302 13.62 -4.52 -0.34
CA HIS A 302 13.69 -4.89 1.07
C HIS A 302 14.56 -3.93 1.89
N GLN A 303 15.69 -3.49 1.32
CA GLN A 303 16.55 -2.53 1.99
C GLN A 303 15.85 -1.19 2.18
N LEU A 304 15.09 -0.71 1.19
CA LEU A 304 14.27 0.50 1.34
C LEU A 304 13.22 0.35 2.44
N ALA A 305 12.50 -0.76 2.48
CA ALA A 305 11.53 -1.03 3.55
C ALA A 305 12.19 -0.97 4.94
N LYS A 306 13.42 -1.52 5.08
CA LYS A 306 14.21 -1.46 6.32
C LYS A 306 14.72 -0.06 6.66
N GLN A 307 14.73 0.88 5.71
CA GLN A 307 15.03 2.30 5.99
C GLN A 307 13.83 3.07 6.56
N GLY A 308 12.67 2.43 6.73
CA GLY A 308 11.49 3.03 7.35
C GLY A 308 10.36 3.37 6.38
N PHE A 309 10.47 2.99 5.11
CA PHE A 309 9.31 3.08 4.20
C PHE A 309 8.15 2.27 4.76
N THR A 310 7.00 2.92 4.88
CA THR A 310 5.83 2.36 5.54
C THR A 310 5.14 1.31 4.68
N GLN A 311 5.09 1.54 3.37
CA GLN A 311 4.50 0.67 2.36
C GLN A 311 5.39 0.63 1.12
N SER A 312 5.22 -0.37 0.27
CA SER A 312 5.94 -0.50 -1.00
C SER A 312 5.02 -0.97 -2.11
N TYR A 313 5.20 -0.40 -3.31
CA TYR A 313 4.73 -1.06 -4.53
C TYR A 313 5.37 -2.44 -4.66
N THR A 314 4.81 -3.28 -5.49
CA THR A 314 5.13 -4.71 -5.53
C THR A 314 5.15 -5.26 -6.95
N TYR A 315 5.57 -6.52 -7.10
CA TYR A 315 5.50 -7.23 -8.37
C TYR A 315 4.11 -7.79 -8.69
N PHE A 316 3.10 -7.55 -7.86
CA PHE A 316 1.73 -8.01 -8.10
C PHE A 316 1.26 -7.72 -9.53
N THR A 317 1.59 -6.56 -10.07
CA THR A 317 1.22 -6.12 -11.43
C THR A 317 1.55 -7.17 -12.50
N TRP A 318 2.63 -7.95 -12.32
CA TRP A 318 3.11 -8.97 -13.25
C TRP A 318 2.91 -10.42 -12.77
N ARG A 319 2.19 -10.65 -11.69
CA ARG A 319 1.84 -11.99 -11.21
C ARG A 319 0.44 -12.33 -11.67
N ASN A 320 0.31 -13.20 -12.68
CA ASN A 320 -0.96 -13.46 -13.37
C ASN A 320 -1.46 -14.88 -13.21
N THR A 321 -0.55 -15.86 -13.08
CA THR A 321 -0.90 -17.26 -12.93
C THR A 321 -1.14 -17.64 -11.47
N LYS A 322 -1.87 -18.73 -11.24
CA LYS A 322 -2.10 -19.31 -9.91
C LYS A 322 -0.80 -19.50 -9.14
N GLN A 323 0.17 -20.14 -9.79
CA GLN A 323 1.46 -20.42 -9.16
C GLN A 323 2.22 -19.15 -8.80
N GLU A 324 2.34 -18.18 -9.72
CA GLU A 324 3.02 -16.91 -9.46
C GLU A 324 2.37 -16.12 -8.29
N LEU A 325 1.04 -16.14 -8.21
CA LEU A 325 0.32 -15.45 -7.12
C LEU A 325 0.56 -16.14 -5.77
N ILE A 326 0.52 -17.48 -5.73
CA ILE A 326 0.78 -18.26 -4.52
C ILE A 326 2.23 -18.03 -4.06
N GLU A 327 3.21 -18.25 -4.92
CA GLU A 327 4.63 -18.10 -4.60
C GLU A 327 4.94 -16.69 -4.09
N TYR A 328 4.40 -15.68 -4.75
CA TYR A 328 4.64 -14.30 -4.35
C TYR A 328 3.98 -13.95 -3.01
N MET A 329 2.75 -14.40 -2.77
CA MET A 329 2.11 -14.21 -1.48
C MET A 329 2.81 -14.98 -0.35
N GLU A 330 3.31 -16.18 -0.61
CA GLU A 330 4.10 -16.93 0.36
C GLU A 330 5.43 -16.26 0.66
N GLU A 331 6.11 -15.72 -0.34
CA GLU A 331 7.29 -14.89 -0.15
C GLU A 331 7.00 -13.72 0.79
N LEU A 332 5.91 -12.96 0.55
CA LEU A 332 5.54 -11.80 1.35
C LEU A 332 5.08 -12.13 2.77
N THR A 333 4.41 -13.28 2.96
CA THR A 333 3.67 -13.56 4.22
C THR A 333 4.28 -14.67 5.08
N LYS A 334 5.13 -15.54 4.51
CA LYS A 334 5.75 -16.66 5.22
C LYS A 334 7.25 -16.52 5.46
N THR A 335 7.91 -15.58 4.77
CA THR A 335 9.33 -15.28 5.00
C THR A 335 9.51 -14.11 5.96
N ASP A 336 10.75 -13.73 6.24
CA ASP A 336 11.09 -12.57 7.09
C ASP A 336 10.52 -11.24 6.56
N GLN A 337 10.14 -11.18 5.28
CA GLN A 337 9.53 -9.99 4.68
C GLN A 337 8.29 -9.52 5.44
N ARG A 338 7.51 -10.44 5.98
CA ARG A 338 6.30 -10.16 6.78
C ARG A 338 6.52 -9.19 7.94
N TYR A 339 7.75 -9.05 8.43
CA TYR A 339 8.07 -8.22 9.58
C TYR A 339 8.43 -6.77 9.22
N PHE A 340 8.86 -6.52 7.99
CA PHE A 340 9.34 -5.19 7.59
C PHE A 340 8.79 -4.67 6.28
N PHE A 341 8.18 -5.51 5.44
CA PHE A 341 7.70 -5.15 4.11
C PHE A 341 6.16 -5.17 4.07
N ARG A 342 5.52 -3.99 3.99
CA ARG A 342 4.07 -3.89 3.84
C ARG A 342 3.73 -3.67 2.36
N PRO A 343 3.20 -4.68 1.68
CA PRO A 343 2.87 -4.58 0.27
C PRO A 343 1.67 -3.66 0.04
N ASN A 344 1.71 -2.91 -1.05
CA ASN A 344 0.59 -2.17 -1.60
C ASN A 344 0.40 -2.63 -3.06
N PHE A 345 -0.73 -3.29 -3.35
CA PHE A 345 -0.96 -3.94 -4.64
C PHE A 345 -1.66 -2.99 -5.61
N TRP A 346 -1.04 -2.78 -6.75
CA TRP A 346 -1.54 -1.94 -7.84
C TRP A 346 -1.64 -2.75 -9.12
N PRO A 347 -2.83 -2.87 -9.76
CA PRO A 347 -2.96 -3.52 -11.05
C PRO A 347 -2.35 -2.71 -12.20
N ASN A 348 -2.31 -1.38 -12.06
CA ASN A 348 -1.74 -0.46 -13.05
C ASN A 348 -1.17 0.80 -12.37
N THR A 349 -0.32 1.53 -13.08
CA THR A 349 0.18 2.87 -12.68
C THR A 349 0.29 3.75 -13.94
N PRO A 350 0.52 5.06 -13.84
CA PRO A 350 0.76 5.89 -15.03
C PRO A 350 1.93 5.45 -15.91
N ASP A 351 2.89 4.71 -15.33
CA ASP A 351 4.06 4.17 -16.03
C ASP A 351 3.89 2.73 -16.52
N ILE A 352 2.83 2.04 -16.08
CA ILE A 352 2.69 0.60 -16.29
C ILE A 352 1.26 0.28 -16.74
N ASN A 353 1.14 -0.05 -18.03
CA ASN A 353 0.00 -0.72 -18.63
C ASN A 353 0.39 -2.18 -18.90
N PRO A 354 0.22 -3.09 -17.91
CA PRO A 354 0.75 -4.44 -18.03
C PRO A 354 0.08 -5.20 -19.18
N TRP A 355 0.80 -6.14 -19.79
CA TRP A 355 0.31 -6.95 -20.90
C TRP A 355 -1.05 -7.58 -20.63
N SER A 356 -1.31 -7.97 -19.39
CA SER A 356 -2.59 -8.57 -18.99
C SER A 356 -3.79 -7.63 -19.13
N LEU A 357 -3.59 -6.31 -18.99
CA LEU A 357 -4.67 -5.32 -19.12
C LEU A 357 -4.83 -4.79 -20.55
N GLN A 358 -3.81 -4.93 -21.39
CA GLN A 358 -3.88 -4.51 -22.79
C GLN A 358 -4.94 -5.33 -23.54
N GLY A 359 -5.76 -4.63 -24.33
CA GLY A 359 -6.91 -5.26 -25.00
C GLY A 359 -8.25 -5.05 -24.29
N GLY A 360 -8.26 -4.45 -23.09
CA GLY A 360 -9.49 -3.93 -22.45
C GLY A 360 -10.51 -4.99 -22.03
N ASN A 361 -10.10 -6.23 -21.73
CA ASN A 361 -11.01 -7.27 -21.28
C ASN A 361 -11.56 -6.97 -19.87
N GLU A 362 -12.90 -6.82 -19.76
CA GLU A 362 -13.58 -6.52 -18.49
C GLU A 362 -13.29 -7.57 -17.42
N ALA A 363 -13.31 -8.85 -17.76
CA ALA A 363 -13.07 -9.92 -16.79
C ALA A 363 -11.68 -9.83 -16.15
N ILE A 364 -10.65 -9.46 -16.94
CA ILE A 364 -9.29 -9.27 -16.42
C ILE A 364 -9.26 -8.08 -15.45
N HIS A 365 -9.89 -6.95 -15.77
CA HIS A 365 -9.96 -5.79 -14.88
C HIS A 365 -10.65 -6.14 -13.56
N LEU A 366 -11.76 -6.88 -13.62
CA LEU A 366 -12.48 -7.37 -12.45
C LEU A 366 -11.62 -8.29 -11.58
N GLN A 367 -10.96 -9.28 -12.19
CA GLN A 367 -10.05 -10.21 -11.52
C GLN A 367 -8.89 -9.48 -10.85
N ARG A 368 -8.22 -8.58 -11.59
CA ARG A 368 -7.03 -7.88 -11.10
C ARG A 368 -7.36 -6.96 -9.93
N TYR A 369 -8.49 -6.26 -9.99
CA TYR A 369 -8.93 -5.44 -8.86
C TYR A 369 -9.26 -6.31 -7.63
N PHE A 370 -10.04 -7.37 -7.83
CA PHE A 370 -10.42 -8.26 -6.73
C PHE A 370 -9.19 -8.90 -6.07
N LEU A 371 -8.27 -9.42 -6.85
CA LEU A 371 -7.01 -9.98 -6.34
C LEU A 371 -6.18 -8.95 -5.58
N ALA A 372 -5.98 -7.75 -6.13
CA ALA A 372 -5.26 -6.68 -5.46
C ALA A 372 -5.89 -6.32 -4.10
N ALA A 373 -7.22 -6.21 -4.08
CA ALA A 373 -8.00 -5.75 -2.94
C ALA A 373 -8.18 -6.80 -1.84
N THR A 374 -7.99 -8.10 -2.14
CA THR A 374 -8.24 -9.18 -1.19
C THR A 374 -6.99 -9.98 -0.80
N LEU A 375 -5.96 -10.04 -1.65
CA LEU A 375 -4.66 -10.61 -1.29
C LEU A 375 -3.87 -9.67 -0.38
N SER A 376 -3.86 -8.37 -0.67
CA SER A 376 -3.22 -7.35 0.15
C SER A 376 -4.23 -6.48 0.89
N SER A 377 -3.87 -6.05 2.09
CA SER A 377 -4.65 -5.08 2.87
C SER A 377 -4.48 -3.65 2.37
N ASN A 378 -3.38 -3.34 1.67
CA ASN A 378 -3.20 -2.06 0.97
C ASN A 378 -3.33 -2.29 -0.54
N THR A 379 -4.13 -1.47 -1.20
CA THR A 379 -4.34 -1.55 -2.64
C THR A 379 -4.59 -0.17 -3.24
N GLY A 380 -4.29 0.00 -4.50
CA GLY A 380 -4.57 1.23 -5.24
C GLY A 380 -4.81 0.98 -6.72
N ILE A 381 -5.38 1.99 -7.38
CA ILE A 381 -5.54 2.03 -8.84
C ILE A 381 -5.13 3.39 -9.39
N TYR A 382 -4.56 3.40 -10.57
CA TYR A 382 -4.53 4.60 -11.42
C TYR A 382 -5.94 4.78 -12.00
N GLY A 383 -6.72 5.60 -11.31
CA GLY A 383 -8.16 5.66 -11.25
C GLY A 383 -8.93 5.70 -12.56
N PRO A 384 -9.03 6.84 -13.28
CA PRO A 384 -9.88 6.92 -14.46
C PRO A 384 -9.49 5.92 -15.54
N VAL A 385 -8.19 5.69 -15.70
CA VAL A 385 -7.64 4.76 -16.68
C VAL A 385 -8.07 3.33 -16.40
N PHE A 386 -7.95 2.87 -15.14
CA PHE A 386 -8.33 1.51 -14.77
C PHE A 386 -9.84 1.30 -14.81
N GLU A 387 -10.59 2.19 -14.16
CA GLU A 387 -12.04 2.02 -14.02
C GLU A 387 -12.82 2.21 -15.33
N GLN A 388 -12.25 2.96 -16.29
CA GLN A 388 -12.81 3.11 -17.64
C GLN A 388 -12.22 2.11 -18.64
N MET A 389 -11.34 1.21 -18.15
CA MET A 389 -10.70 0.13 -18.92
C MET A 389 -9.92 0.64 -20.14
N VAL A 390 -9.24 1.77 -19.97
CA VAL A 390 -8.33 2.29 -21.00
C VAL A 390 -7.11 1.38 -21.08
N SER A 391 -6.89 0.79 -22.24
CA SER A 391 -5.90 -0.28 -22.41
C SER A 391 -4.95 -0.08 -23.58
N ASP A 392 -5.17 0.98 -24.39
CA ASP A 392 -4.30 1.28 -25.52
C ASP A 392 -2.87 1.50 -25.08
N ALA A 393 -1.95 0.79 -25.74
CA ALA A 393 -0.54 0.80 -25.38
C ALA A 393 0.34 1.28 -26.53
N LEU A 394 1.50 1.84 -26.19
CA LEU A 394 2.55 2.04 -27.16
C LEU A 394 3.03 0.67 -27.72
N PRO A 395 3.22 0.54 -29.03
CA PRO A 395 3.56 -0.75 -29.63
C PRO A 395 4.77 -1.42 -28.98
N GLY A 396 4.58 -2.66 -28.52
CA GLY A 396 5.63 -3.47 -27.89
C GLY A 396 6.09 -2.99 -26.52
N LYS A 397 5.28 -2.20 -25.81
CA LYS A 397 5.60 -1.66 -24.48
C LYS A 397 4.45 -1.83 -23.48
N GLU A 398 4.78 -1.87 -22.23
CA GLU A 398 3.83 -1.77 -21.12
C GLU A 398 3.60 -0.29 -20.71
N GLU A 399 3.39 0.59 -21.70
CA GLU A 399 3.16 2.00 -21.52
C GLU A 399 1.86 2.41 -22.24
N TYR A 400 1.06 3.27 -21.59
CA TYR A 400 -0.16 3.77 -22.20
C TYR A 400 0.11 4.66 -23.42
N LEU A 401 -0.65 4.43 -24.49
CA LEU A 401 -0.75 5.38 -25.60
C LEU A 401 -1.48 6.64 -25.13
N ASP A 402 -1.01 7.81 -25.58
CA ASP A 402 -1.57 9.11 -25.18
C ASP A 402 -1.65 9.29 -23.66
N SER A 403 -0.56 8.86 -22.99
CA SER A 403 -0.48 8.88 -21.54
C SER A 403 -0.70 10.27 -20.97
N GLU A 404 -1.57 10.35 -19.95
CA GLU A 404 -1.82 11.55 -19.15
C GLU A 404 -0.56 12.12 -18.50
N LYS A 405 0.50 11.31 -18.41
CA LYS A 405 1.83 11.74 -17.96
C LYS A 405 2.42 12.87 -18.83
N PHE A 406 2.00 12.96 -20.10
CA PHE A 406 2.57 13.91 -21.07
C PHE A 406 1.52 14.82 -21.72
N GLN A 407 0.24 14.62 -21.43
CA GLN A 407 -0.84 15.42 -22.03
C GLN A 407 -2.05 15.52 -21.12
N LEU A 408 -2.93 16.47 -21.38
CA LEU A 408 -4.23 16.54 -20.74
C LEU A 408 -5.11 15.40 -21.27
N ARG A 409 -5.87 14.80 -20.37
CA ARG A 409 -6.94 13.84 -20.75
C ARG A 409 -8.27 14.39 -20.27
N HIS A 410 -9.29 14.12 -21.07
CA HIS A 410 -10.67 14.39 -20.68
C HIS A 410 -11.31 13.08 -20.23
N TRP A 411 -11.77 13.02 -18.97
CA TRP A 411 -12.38 11.84 -18.39
C TRP A 411 -13.88 12.07 -18.21
N ASP A 412 -14.68 11.06 -18.55
CA ASP A 412 -16.09 11.04 -18.15
C ASP A 412 -16.19 10.62 -16.67
N TRP A 413 -16.09 11.61 -15.78
CA TRP A 413 -16.17 11.40 -14.34
C TRP A 413 -17.54 10.92 -13.84
N LYS A 414 -18.57 10.96 -14.70
CA LYS A 414 -19.92 10.47 -14.38
C LYS A 414 -20.17 9.06 -14.91
N LYS A 415 -19.24 8.52 -15.68
CA LYS A 415 -19.40 7.19 -16.25
C LYS A 415 -19.46 6.14 -15.14
N GLU A 416 -20.58 5.46 -15.11
CA GLU A 416 -20.77 4.26 -14.30
C GLU A 416 -20.70 3.02 -15.19
N ASN A 417 -20.05 1.99 -14.71
CA ASN A 417 -19.98 0.71 -15.37
C ASN A 417 -19.91 -0.39 -14.30
N LYS A 418 -19.91 -1.64 -14.73
CA LYS A 418 -19.87 -2.79 -13.84
C LYS A 418 -18.61 -2.80 -12.96
N LEU A 419 -17.46 -2.40 -13.51
CA LEU A 419 -16.19 -2.35 -12.79
C LEU A 419 -16.25 -1.31 -11.66
N THR A 420 -16.71 -0.08 -11.92
CA THR A 420 -16.86 0.96 -10.89
C THR A 420 -17.81 0.54 -9.78
N THR A 421 -18.93 -0.12 -10.14
CA THR A 421 -19.90 -0.66 -9.17
C THR A 421 -19.27 -1.73 -8.29
N LEU A 422 -18.53 -2.67 -8.88
CA LEU A 422 -17.86 -3.74 -8.13
C LEU A 422 -16.68 -3.23 -7.30
N ILE A 423 -15.89 -2.28 -7.79
CA ILE A 423 -14.85 -1.60 -7.00
C ILE A 423 -15.46 -1.01 -5.73
N SER A 424 -16.53 -0.24 -5.86
CA SER A 424 -17.22 0.38 -4.72
C SER A 424 -17.71 -0.68 -3.71
N LYS A 425 -18.29 -1.76 -4.21
CA LYS A 425 -18.78 -2.86 -3.37
C LYS A 425 -17.66 -3.59 -2.65
N ILE A 426 -16.58 -3.94 -3.35
CA ILE A 426 -15.41 -4.62 -2.77
C ILE A 426 -14.77 -3.74 -1.70
N ASN A 427 -14.60 -2.44 -1.94
CA ASN A 427 -14.03 -1.52 -0.96
C ASN A 427 -14.88 -1.40 0.30
N LYS A 428 -16.22 -1.39 0.17
CA LYS A 428 -17.13 -1.43 1.30
C LYS A 428 -16.97 -2.73 2.09
N ILE A 429 -16.97 -3.88 1.42
CA ILE A 429 -16.77 -5.18 2.05
C ILE A 429 -15.43 -5.23 2.80
N ARG A 430 -14.33 -4.72 2.22
CA ARG A 430 -13.02 -4.64 2.87
C ARG A 430 -13.06 -3.86 4.18
N LYS A 431 -13.81 -2.76 4.24
CA LYS A 431 -13.98 -1.97 5.46
C LYS A 431 -14.81 -2.70 6.54
N GLU A 432 -15.74 -3.55 6.12
CA GLU A 432 -16.63 -4.30 7.02
C GLU A 432 -16.05 -5.65 7.48
N GLN A 433 -15.12 -6.25 6.71
CA GLN A 433 -14.55 -7.56 7.01
C GLN A 433 -13.11 -7.42 7.57
N ALA A 434 -12.96 -7.64 8.87
CA ALA A 434 -11.67 -7.53 9.56
C ALA A 434 -10.60 -8.48 8.99
N SER A 435 -11.01 -9.65 8.48
CA SER A 435 -10.14 -10.61 7.82
C SER A 435 -9.42 -10.04 6.60
N LEU A 436 -10.00 -9.03 5.92
CA LEU A 436 -9.41 -8.38 4.74
C LEU A 436 -8.51 -7.18 5.09
N GLN A 437 -8.42 -6.80 6.38
CA GLN A 437 -7.64 -5.65 6.83
C GLN A 437 -6.21 -6.01 7.25
N GLN A 438 -5.78 -7.20 6.92
CA GLN A 438 -4.42 -7.70 7.13
C GLN A 438 -3.93 -8.44 5.88
N THR A 439 -2.62 -8.50 5.68
CA THR A 439 -2.02 -9.24 4.56
C THR A 439 -1.54 -10.63 4.99
N ASN A 440 -0.94 -10.74 6.19
CA ASN A 440 -0.22 -11.94 6.64
C ASN A 440 -1.15 -13.10 7.09
N ASN A 441 -2.45 -12.87 7.19
CA ASN A 441 -3.47 -13.81 7.67
C ASN A 441 -4.09 -14.63 6.51
N ILE A 442 -3.27 -15.18 5.63
CA ILE A 442 -3.72 -15.88 4.42
C ILE A 442 -3.27 -17.33 4.40
N LYS A 443 -4.15 -18.22 3.93
CA LYS A 443 -3.87 -19.63 3.63
C LYS A 443 -4.48 -19.98 2.28
N PHE A 444 -3.69 -20.47 1.34
CA PHE A 444 -4.20 -20.99 0.08
C PHE A 444 -4.86 -22.34 0.29
N LEU A 445 -5.95 -22.57 -0.42
CA LEU A 445 -6.75 -23.79 -0.36
C LEU A 445 -6.49 -24.67 -1.58
N ALA A 446 -6.59 -25.98 -1.38
CA ALA A 446 -6.51 -26.92 -2.49
C ALA A 446 -7.74 -26.78 -3.41
N VAL A 447 -7.50 -26.82 -4.70
CA VAL A 447 -8.52 -26.73 -5.75
C VAL A 447 -8.15 -27.67 -6.89
N GLU A 448 -9.11 -28.45 -7.37
CA GLU A 448 -8.92 -29.42 -8.48
C GLU A 448 -8.85 -28.79 -9.88
N ASN A 449 -8.78 -27.47 -9.98
CA ASN A 449 -8.69 -26.74 -11.24
C ASN A 449 -7.59 -25.69 -11.19
N ASP A 450 -6.65 -25.74 -12.12
CA ASP A 450 -5.50 -24.83 -12.18
C ASP A 450 -5.89 -23.39 -12.56
N GLN A 451 -7.06 -23.20 -13.17
CA GLN A 451 -7.61 -21.88 -13.47
C GLN A 451 -8.43 -21.27 -12.31
N LEU A 452 -8.61 -22.02 -11.20
CA LEU A 452 -9.24 -21.50 -10.00
C LEU A 452 -8.20 -21.30 -8.89
N LEU A 453 -8.19 -20.11 -8.32
CA LEU A 453 -7.42 -19.77 -7.12
C LEU A 453 -8.38 -19.63 -5.94
N ALA A 454 -8.12 -20.35 -4.84
CA ALA A 454 -8.88 -20.22 -3.61
C ALA A 454 -7.97 -19.94 -2.42
N TYR A 455 -8.39 -19.03 -1.55
CA TYR A 455 -7.67 -18.70 -0.32
C TYR A 455 -8.60 -18.26 0.79
N TYR A 456 -8.17 -18.55 1.99
CA TYR A 456 -8.85 -18.27 3.25
C TYR A 456 -8.12 -17.16 4.00
N LYS A 457 -8.88 -16.25 4.61
CA LYS A 457 -8.36 -15.19 5.50
C LYS A 457 -9.21 -15.09 6.75
N TYR A 458 -8.59 -14.64 7.83
CA TYR A 458 -9.21 -14.58 9.15
C TYR A 458 -8.76 -13.36 9.94
N SER A 459 -9.60 -12.87 10.85
CA SER A 459 -9.21 -11.89 11.86
C SER A 459 -8.42 -12.53 13.00
N ASP A 460 -7.67 -11.73 13.77
CA ASP A 460 -6.83 -12.24 14.86
C ASP A 460 -7.65 -12.95 15.94
N ASP A 461 -8.87 -12.51 16.21
CA ASP A 461 -9.82 -13.10 17.15
C ASP A 461 -10.63 -14.27 16.57
N ARG A 462 -10.46 -14.59 15.28
CA ARG A 462 -11.23 -15.61 14.54
C ARG A 462 -12.76 -15.38 14.47
N GLU A 463 -13.23 -14.19 14.80
CA GLU A 463 -14.66 -13.84 14.70
C GLU A 463 -15.07 -13.48 13.26
N ASN A 464 -14.09 -13.17 12.40
CA ASN A 464 -14.32 -12.85 11.00
C ASN A 464 -13.45 -13.71 10.08
N GLU A 465 -14.08 -14.58 9.33
CA GLU A 465 -13.43 -15.56 8.44
C GLU A 465 -14.04 -15.50 7.05
N THR A 466 -13.19 -15.46 6.03
CA THR A 466 -13.60 -15.31 4.64
C THR A 466 -12.85 -16.27 3.72
N ILE A 467 -13.53 -16.75 2.69
CA ILE A 467 -12.93 -17.51 1.58
C ILE A 467 -13.16 -16.75 0.30
N MET A 468 -12.09 -16.52 -0.44
CA MET A 468 -12.10 -15.95 -1.78
C MET A 468 -11.79 -17.04 -2.79
N ILE A 469 -12.56 -17.04 -3.87
CA ILE A 469 -12.36 -17.95 -5.01
C ILE A 469 -12.38 -17.11 -6.27
N VAL A 470 -11.37 -17.28 -7.12
CA VAL A 470 -11.18 -16.47 -8.33
C VAL A 470 -10.98 -17.37 -9.53
N ASN A 471 -11.77 -17.14 -10.56
CA ASN A 471 -11.50 -17.68 -11.90
C ASN A 471 -10.41 -16.84 -12.55
N LEU A 472 -9.26 -17.41 -12.85
CA LEU A 472 -8.12 -16.75 -13.49
C LEU A 472 -8.21 -16.76 -15.03
N ASP A 473 -9.13 -17.54 -15.60
CA ASP A 473 -9.40 -17.55 -17.05
C ASP A 473 -10.39 -16.42 -17.40
N PRO A 474 -9.97 -15.40 -18.16
CA PRO A 474 -10.84 -14.29 -18.49
C PRO A 474 -11.83 -14.57 -19.63
N TYR A 475 -11.74 -15.73 -20.26
CA TYR A 475 -12.50 -16.06 -21.46
C TYR A 475 -13.54 -17.15 -21.23
N TYR A 476 -13.27 -18.11 -20.35
CA TYR A 476 -14.13 -19.27 -20.15
C TYR A 476 -14.56 -19.41 -18.69
N GLY A 477 -15.79 -19.95 -18.52
CA GLY A 477 -16.26 -20.38 -17.22
C GLY A 477 -15.40 -21.53 -16.69
N GLN A 478 -15.06 -21.46 -15.40
CA GLN A 478 -14.25 -22.48 -14.73
C GLN A 478 -15.02 -23.05 -13.55
N LYS A 479 -14.86 -24.36 -13.34
CA LYS A 479 -15.53 -25.09 -12.24
C LYS A 479 -14.58 -26.11 -11.62
N GLY A 480 -14.80 -26.42 -10.39
CA GLY A 480 -13.97 -27.40 -9.67
C GLY A 480 -14.38 -27.54 -8.21
N TRP A 481 -13.72 -28.45 -7.53
CA TRP A 481 -13.89 -28.68 -6.11
C TRP A 481 -12.82 -27.90 -5.35
N ILE A 482 -13.24 -27.24 -4.25
CA ILE A 482 -12.34 -26.56 -3.33
C ILE A 482 -12.38 -27.26 -1.98
N GLN A 483 -11.22 -27.36 -1.32
CA GLN A 483 -11.09 -27.96 0.01
C GLN A 483 -11.30 -26.88 1.09
N LEU A 484 -12.24 -27.12 2.00
CA LEU A 484 -12.41 -26.29 3.20
C LEU A 484 -11.23 -26.49 4.16
N PRO A 485 -10.74 -25.44 4.81
CA PRO A 485 -9.70 -25.55 5.85
C PRO A 485 -10.33 -25.99 7.19
N MET A 486 -10.87 -27.20 7.26
CA MET A 486 -11.67 -27.74 8.37
C MET A 486 -11.00 -27.51 9.74
N SER A 487 -9.70 -27.83 9.84
CA SER A 487 -8.93 -27.66 11.08
C SER A 487 -8.81 -26.19 11.50
N ASP A 488 -8.57 -25.28 10.55
CA ASP A 488 -8.46 -23.84 10.84
C ASP A 488 -9.80 -23.26 11.26
N LEU A 489 -10.88 -23.78 10.68
CA LEU A 489 -12.26 -23.41 11.02
C LEU A 489 -12.74 -24.03 12.35
N GLY A 490 -12.03 -25.02 12.89
CA GLY A 490 -12.44 -25.76 14.08
C GLY A 490 -13.73 -26.57 13.88
N ILE A 491 -13.95 -27.10 12.68
CA ILE A 491 -15.13 -27.88 12.31
C ILE A 491 -14.75 -29.31 11.94
N HIS A 492 -15.71 -30.21 12.04
CA HIS A 492 -15.56 -31.62 11.71
C HIS A 492 -16.38 -31.99 10.47
N GLU A 493 -16.04 -33.12 9.85
CA GLU A 493 -16.80 -33.64 8.72
C GLU A 493 -18.28 -33.85 9.10
N GLY A 494 -19.19 -33.45 8.19
CA GLY A 494 -20.63 -33.47 8.43
C GLY A 494 -21.18 -32.27 9.22
N GLN A 495 -20.32 -31.41 9.78
CA GLN A 495 -20.77 -30.17 10.37
C GLN A 495 -21.09 -29.15 9.28
N GLN A 496 -22.32 -28.62 9.33
CA GLN A 496 -22.77 -27.63 8.36
C GLN A 496 -22.15 -26.26 8.63
N VAL A 497 -21.72 -25.61 7.57
CA VAL A 497 -21.18 -24.25 7.56
C VAL A 497 -21.99 -23.40 6.58
N ASN A 498 -22.48 -22.28 7.03
CA ASN A 498 -23.16 -21.32 6.15
C ASN A 498 -22.10 -20.40 5.53
N VAL A 499 -22.03 -20.37 4.20
CA VAL A 499 -21.17 -19.46 3.45
C VAL A 499 -22.05 -18.47 2.68
N THR A 500 -21.85 -17.17 2.93
CA THR A 500 -22.61 -16.10 2.27
C THR A 500 -21.70 -15.28 1.39
N ASP A 501 -21.96 -15.30 0.09
CA ASP A 501 -21.24 -14.48 -0.88
C ASP A 501 -21.56 -13.00 -0.68
N GLN A 502 -20.60 -12.24 -0.26
CA GLN A 502 -20.73 -10.81 0.01
C GLN A 502 -20.93 -9.99 -1.27
N ILE A 503 -20.60 -10.57 -2.44
CA ILE A 503 -20.79 -9.91 -3.74
C ILE A 503 -22.23 -10.07 -4.23
N THR A 504 -22.79 -11.26 -4.18
CA THR A 504 -24.14 -11.53 -4.71
C THR A 504 -25.23 -11.52 -3.63
N GLY A 505 -24.85 -11.76 -2.37
CA GLY A 505 -25.77 -11.97 -1.25
C GLY A 505 -26.30 -13.40 -1.17
N SER A 506 -25.91 -14.30 -2.07
CA SER A 506 -26.33 -15.70 -2.06
C SER A 506 -25.70 -16.47 -0.93
N SER A 507 -26.46 -17.36 -0.30
CA SER A 507 -25.97 -18.20 0.80
C SER A 507 -26.04 -19.68 0.43
N TYR A 508 -25.06 -20.44 0.88
CA TYR A 508 -24.97 -21.88 0.65
C TYR A 508 -24.63 -22.59 1.95
N ILE A 509 -25.04 -23.84 2.06
CA ILE A 509 -24.70 -24.72 3.17
C ILE A 509 -23.64 -25.69 2.65
N TRP A 510 -22.46 -25.67 3.26
CA TRP A 510 -21.38 -26.60 3.01
C TRP A 510 -21.24 -27.55 4.18
N ASP A 511 -21.30 -28.87 3.93
CA ASP A 511 -21.27 -29.93 4.94
C ASP A 511 -20.16 -30.97 4.66
N LYS A 512 -19.33 -30.72 3.66
CA LYS A 512 -18.22 -31.59 3.24
C LYS A 512 -16.91 -30.86 3.25
N GLU A 513 -15.83 -31.62 3.31
CA GLU A 513 -14.48 -31.07 3.13
C GLU A 513 -14.30 -30.46 1.73
N TRP A 514 -14.83 -31.11 0.70
CA TRP A 514 -14.76 -30.63 -0.68
C TRP A 514 -16.12 -30.12 -1.16
N ASN A 515 -16.13 -28.89 -1.68
CA ASN A 515 -17.33 -28.22 -2.15
C ASN A 515 -17.17 -27.73 -3.60
N PHE A 516 -18.22 -27.95 -4.38
CA PHE A 516 -18.21 -27.58 -5.81
C PHE A 516 -18.50 -26.10 -5.99
N VAL A 517 -17.74 -25.46 -6.88
CA VAL A 517 -17.92 -24.07 -7.30
C VAL A 517 -17.84 -23.93 -8.82
N GLU A 518 -18.55 -22.94 -9.34
CA GLU A 518 -18.51 -22.57 -10.76
C GLU A 518 -18.50 -21.05 -10.87
N LEU A 519 -17.55 -20.51 -11.67
CA LEU A 519 -17.35 -19.09 -11.88
C LEU A 519 -17.27 -18.75 -13.36
N HIS A 520 -17.94 -17.68 -13.76
CA HIS A 520 -17.96 -17.19 -15.14
C HIS A 520 -17.16 -15.88 -15.27
N PRO A 521 -16.59 -15.58 -16.45
CA PRO A 521 -15.87 -14.32 -16.68
C PRO A 521 -16.71 -13.07 -16.35
N ALA A 522 -18.04 -13.15 -16.51
CA ALA A 522 -18.92 -12.04 -16.16
C ALA A 522 -18.87 -11.66 -14.66
N LEU A 523 -18.68 -12.62 -13.77
CA LEU A 523 -18.40 -12.39 -12.34
C LEU A 523 -17.36 -13.43 -11.91
N PRO A 524 -16.06 -13.12 -12.08
CA PRO A 524 -15.01 -14.13 -11.99
C PRO A 524 -14.56 -14.47 -10.56
N PHE A 525 -15.33 -14.13 -9.55
CA PHE A 525 -14.96 -14.39 -8.17
C PHE A 525 -16.16 -14.54 -7.24
N HIS A 526 -15.94 -15.24 -6.12
CA HIS A 526 -16.75 -15.23 -4.92
C HIS A 526 -15.96 -14.68 -3.73
N LEU A 527 -16.63 -13.98 -2.83
CA LEU A 527 -16.14 -13.57 -1.52
C LEU A 527 -17.12 -14.09 -0.46
N PHE A 528 -16.85 -15.25 0.07
CA PHE A 528 -17.69 -15.88 1.08
C PHE A 528 -17.29 -15.42 2.48
N LYS A 529 -18.25 -14.91 3.25
CA LYS A 529 -18.16 -14.83 4.71
C LYS A 529 -18.65 -16.14 5.29
N ILE A 530 -17.88 -16.70 6.24
CA ILE A 530 -18.19 -17.96 6.89
C ILE A 530 -18.96 -17.68 8.18
N LYS A 531 -19.99 -18.49 8.43
CA LYS A 531 -20.73 -18.53 9.68
C LYS A 531 -20.91 -20.00 10.10
N LYS A 532 -20.28 -20.36 11.22
CA LYS A 532 -20.32 -21.69 11.83
C LYS A 532 -21.62 -21.90 12.57
#